data_4ea5dd3ee3b34d0c66d0d3463eaa686c
#
_entry.id   4ea5dd3ee3b34d0c66d0d3463eaa686c
#
_cell.length_a   1.000
_cell.length_b   1.000
_cell.length_c   1.000
_cell.angle_alpha   90.00
_cell.angle_beta   90.00
_cell.angle_gamma   90.00
#
_symmetry.space_group_name_H-M   'P 1'
#
loop_
_entity.id
_entity.type
_entity.pdbx_description
1 polymer ?
#
loop_
_entity_poly.entity_id
_entity_poly.type
_entity_poly.pdbx_seq_one_letter_code
_entity_poly.pdbx_strand_id
1 'polypeptide(L)'
;FVTLDQNSTVDKITAANLAKYGNNDLILRYGRVIEKTRGYTDLPGSRYLGTPDRYLLRYRYTYSNRVSASLVMEKDAGEYLFKNPKPASYFFPSNYTDFMSGHVAILNTGRFKKIVLGDYTMQFGQALTLWSGFAFGKSPDVTGVVKRDVGLRPYTSSNEFAFLRGAAATVTVAKNIDFSPFFSHRKLDASLSTNANGETTVSSINETGLHRT
;
A
#
# COMPACT_ATOMS: atom_id res chain seq x y z
N PHE A 1 4.55 -10.13 37.70
CA PHE A 1 5.22 -10.15 36.40
C PHE A 1 5.10 -11.54 35.83
N VAL A 2 4.26 -11.76 34.84
CA VAL A 2 4.18 -13.00 34.09
C VAL A 2 5.28 -12.94 33.03
N THR A 3 6.36 -13.65 33.22
CA THR A 3 7.34 -13.91 32.17
C THR A 3 6.70 -14.82 31.14
N LEU A 4 6.29 -14.28 30.01
CA LEU A 4 5.88 -15.05 28.86
C LEU A 4 7.09 -15.84 28.36
N ASP A 5 7.01 -17.14 28.47
CA ASP A 5 8.01 -18.08 27.97
C ASP A 5 8.11 -17.91 26.45
N GLN A 6 9.21 -17.30 25.97
CA GLN A 6 9.44 -17.00 24.55
C GLN A 6 9.62 -18.25 23.68
N ASN A 7 9.57 -19.44 24.28
CA ASN A 7 9.69 -20.74 23.61
C ASN A 7 8.39 -21.53 23.52
N SER A 8 7.24 -20.88 23.64
CA SER A 8 5.98 -21.59 23.47
C SER A 8 5.86 -22.20 22.05
N THR A 9 5.37 -23.42 21.98
CA THR A 9 5.13 -24.14 20.71
C THR A 9 4.24 -23.35 19.75
N VAL A 10 3.49 -22.39 20.25
CA VAL A 10 2.60 -21.49 19.50
C VAL A 10 3.39 -20.43 18.68
N ASP A 11 4.60 -20.08 19.09
CA ASP A 11 5.40 -19.06 18.39
C ASP A 11 6.17 -19.58 17.15
N LYS A 12 6.17 -20.90 16.93
CA LYS A 12 6.83 -21.49 15.75
C LYS A 12 5.99 -21.26 14.49
N ILE A 13 6.63 -20.76 13.43
CA ILE A 13 6.00 -20.62 12.11
C ILE A 13 5.90 -22.03 11.49
N THR A 14 4.77 -22.69 11.69
CA THR A 14 4.42 -23.96 11.05
C THR A 14 3.06 -23.83 10.37
N ALA A 15 2.83 -24.60 9.31
CA ALA A 15 1.55 -24.53 8.59
C ALA A 15 0.34 -24.81 9.52
N ALA A 16 0.49 -25.74 10.44
CA ALA A 16 -0.56 -26.07 11.42
C ALA A 16 -0.84 -24.89 12.37
N ASN A 17 0.21 -24.21 12.87
CA ASN A 17 0.04 -23.06 13.75
C ASN A 17 -0.53 -21.84 13.01
N LEU A 18 -0.09 -21.62 11.78
CA LEU A 18 -0.64 -20.55 10.93
C LEU A 18 -2.15 -20.77 10.72
N ALA A 19 -2.58 -21.99 10.39
CA ALA A 19 -3.99 -22.28 10.17
C ALA A 19 -4.82 -22.20 11.47
N LYS A 20 -4.28 -22.65 12.60
CA LYS A 20 -5.02 -22.78 13.86
C LYS A 20 -5.09 -21.47 14.65
N TYR A 21 -4.02 -20.68 14.65
CA TYR A 21 -3.87 -19.50 15.52
C TYR A 21 -3.75 -18.19 14.74
N GLY A 22 -3.87 -18.24 13.40
CA GLY A 22 -3.89 -17.05 12.57
C GLY A 22 -5.18 -16.26 12.76
N ASN A 23 -5.04 -14.93 12.84
CA ASN A 23 -6.18 -14.02 12.88
C ASN A 23 -6.47 -13.51 11.47
N ASN A 24 -7.74 -13.53 11.08
CA ASN A 24 -8.22 -13.12 9.77
C ASN A 24 -9.20 -11.97 9.92
N ASP A 25 -8.87 -10.82 9.35
CA ASP A 25 -9.74 -9.66 9.28
C ASP A 25 -10.18 -9.43 7.84
N LEU A 26 -11.47 -9.41 7.58
CA LEU A 26 -12.05 -9.07 6.29
C LEU A 26 -12.95 -7.85 6.43
N ILE A 27 -12.64 -6.81 5.68
CA ILE A 27 -13.45 -5.59 5.60
C ILE A 27 -13.96 -5.46 4.16
N LEU A 28 -15.27 -5.40 4.04
CA LEU A 28 -15.97 -5.08 2.81
C LEU A 28 -16.69 -3.75 3.02
N ARG A 29 -16.44 -2.78 2.16
CA ARG A 29 -17.11 -1.49 2.17
C ARG A 29 -17.72 -1.21 0.81
N TYR A 30 -18.99 -0.88 0.81
CA TYR A 30 -19.72 -0.36 -0.32
C TYR A 30 -20.16 1.07 -0.03
N GLY A 31 -20.06 1.93 -1.03
CA GLY A 31 -20.54 3.30 -0.95
C GLY A 31 -21.05 3.79 -2.31
N ARG A 32 -22.05 4.64 -2.28
CA ARG A 32 -22.58 5.29 -3.48
C ARG A 32 -23.15 6.66 -3.11
N VAL A 33 -22.85 7.66 -3.93
CA VAL A 33 -23.52 8.96 -3.87
C VAL A 33 -24.83 8.83 -4.67
N ILE A 34 -25.97 9.14 -4.04
CA ILE A 34 -27.31 8.97 -4.63
C ILE A 34 -27.55 10.03 -5.70
N GLU A 35 -27.06 11.26 -5.48
CA GLU A 35 -27.16 12.35 -6.41
C GLU A 35 -26.32 12.07 -7.67
N LYS A 36 -26.94 12.24 -8.83
CA LYS A 36 -26.23 12.10 -10.11
C LYS A 36 -25.25 13.24 -10.30
N THR A 37 -23.96 12.94 -10.23
CA THR A 37 -22.92 13.89 -10.62
C THR A 37 -22.84 14.02 -12.13
N ARG A 38 -22.35 15.18 -12.60
CA ARG A 38 -22.32 15.55 -14.02
C ARG A 38 -21.63 14.51 -14.91
N GLY A 39 -20.58 13.85 -14.40
CA GLY A 39 -19.85 12.82 -15.17
C GLY A 39 -20.65 11.57 -15.53
N TYR A 40 -21.83 11.34 -14.92
CA TYR A 40 -22.75 10.24 -15.25
C TYR A 40 -23.97 10.69 -16.04
N THR A 41 -24.00 11.92 -16.52
CA THR A 41 -25.09 12.46 -17.35
C THR A 41 -24.66 12.55 -18.81
N ASP A 42 -25.64 12.66 -19.70
CA ASP A 42 -25.40 12.83 -21.15
C ASP A 42 -25.05 14.27 -21.55
N LEU A 43 -24.84 15.15 -20.58
CA LEU A 43 -24.41 16.53 -20.82
C LEU A 43 -22.99 16.57 -21.42
N PRO A 44 -22.70 17.58 -22.29
CA PRO A 44 -21.35 17.78 -22.81
C PRO A 44 -20.31 17.96 -21.69
N GLY A 45 -19.16 17.33 -21.85
CA GLY A 45 -18.04 17.35 -20.91
C GLY A 45 -17.41 15.97 -20.71
N SER A 46 -16.54 15.86 -19.75
CA SER A 46 -15.90 14.60 -19.40
C SER A 46 -16.92 13.59 -18.86
N ARG A 47 -16.93 12.40 -19.45
CA ARG A 47 -17.79 11.30 -19.00
C ARG A 47 -16.95 10.34 -18.16
N TYR A 48 -17.53 9.86 -17.06
CA TYR A 48 -16.90 8.82 -16.28
C TYR A 48 -16.98 7.47 -16.98
N LEU A 49 -15.91 6.72 -16.91
CA LEU A 49 -15.76 5.45 -17.61
C LEU A 49 -16.51 4.31 -16.92
N GLY A 50 -16.71 4.40 -15.61
CA GLY A 50 -17.33 3.36 -14.80
C GLY A 50 -18.58 3.81 -14.06
N THR A 51 -19.02 2.98 -13.12
CA THR A 51 -20.24 3.18 -12.33
C THR A 51 -20.01 4.10 -11.12
N PRO A 52 -21.07 4.73 -10.55
CA PRO A 52 -20.95 5.56 -9.35
C PRO A 52 -20.66 4.79 -8.06
N ASP A 53 -20.59 3.48 -8.14
CA ASP A 53 -20.38 2.64 -6.97
C ASP A 53 -18.91 2.62 -6.57
N ARG A 54 -18.67 2.66 -5.26
CA ARG A 54 -17.34 2.49 -4.65
C ARG A 54 -17.30 1.17 -3.91
N TYR A 55 -16.23 0.42 -4.11
CA TYR A 55 -15.99 -0.84 -3.44
C TYR A 55 -14.62 -0.84 -2.82
N LEU A 56 -14.52 -1.31 -1.58
CA LEU A 56 -13.26 -1.64 -0.92
C LEU A 56 -13.37 -3.04 -0.34
N LEU A 57 -12.43 -3.89 -0.72
CA LEU A 57 -12.14 -5.15 -0.07
C LEU A 57 -10.77 -5.05 0.58
N ARG A 58 -10.69 -5.30 1.88
CA ARG A 58 -9.43 -5.43 2.59
C ARG A 58 -9.43 -6.74 3.38
N TYR A 59 -8.52 -7.60 3.02
CA TYR A 59 -8.22 -8.81 3.78
C TYR A 59 -6.88 -8.65 4.47
N ARG A 60 -6.81 -9.01 5.74
CA ARG A 60 -5.58 -9.03 6.51
C ARG A 60 -5.50 -10.31 7.32
N TYR A 61 -4.38 -10.99 7.18
CA TYR A 61 -3.99 -12.12 7.98
C TYR A 61 -2.83 -11.74 8.89
N THR A 62 -2.89 -12.11 10.15
CA THR A 62 -1.79 -11.92 11.10
C THR A 62 -1.63 -13.16 11.97
N TYR A 63 -0.39 -13.56 12.21
CA TYR A 63 -0.07 -14.65 13.12
C TYR A 63 0.98 -14.19 14.11
N SER A 64 0.59 -14.07 15.39
CA SER A 64 1.45 -13.53 16.44
C SER A 64 2.09 -12.21 15.97
N ASN A 65 3.32 -11.94 16.34
CA ASN A 65 4.14 -10.87 15.77
C ASN A 65 5.20 -11.43 14.79
N ARG A 66 4.84 -12.49 14.06
CA ARG A 66 5.74 -13.26 13.20
C ARG A 66 5.38 -13.21 11.72
N VAL A 67 4.11 -13.27 11.40
CA VAL A 67 3.64 -13.27 10.01
C VAL A 67 2.53 -12.25 9.83
N SER A 68 2.60 -11.49 8.75
CA SER A 68 1.56 -10.58 8.29
C SER A 68 1.38 -10.74 6.79
N ALA A 69 0.15 -10.84 6.35
CA ALA A 69 -0.20 -10.76 4.94
C ALA A 69 -1.44 -9.87 4.77
N SER A 70 -1.53 -9.13 3.68
CA SER A 70 -2.73 -8.39 3.35
C SER A 70 -2.96 -8.30 1.85
N LEU A 71 -4.23 -8.12 1.51
CA LEU A 71 -4.70 -7.80 0.17
C LEU A 71 -5.71 -6.67 0.30
N VAL A 72 -5.51 -5.61 -0.47
CA VAL A 72 -6.42 -4.47 -0.58
C VAL A 72 -6.80 -4.32 -2.04
N MET A 73 -8.08 -4.24 -2.30
CA MET A 73 -8.64 -3.97 -3.64
C MET A 73 -9.63 -2.83 -3.50
N GLU A 74 -9.48 -1.81 -4.30
CA GLU A 74 -10.38 -0.65 -4.29
C GLU A 74 -10.82 -0.33 -5.72
N LYS A 75 -12.04 0.16 -5.84
CA LYS A 75 -12.61 0.76 -7.02
C LYS A 75 -13.30 2.04 -6.62
N ASP A 76 -12.85 3.14 -7.16
CA ASP A 76 -13.46 4.45 -6.91
C ASP A 76 -14.68 4.71 -7.82
N ALA A 77 -15.52 5.65 -7.39
CA ALA A 77 -16.68 6.06 -8.17
C ALA A 77 -16.26 6.68 -9.50
N GLY A 78 -16.80 6.19 -10.60
CA GLY A 78 -16.48 6.64 -11.94
C GLY A 78 -15.43 5.81 -12.66
N GLU A 79 -14.85 4.82 -12.00
CA GLU A 79 -13.82 3.94 -12.56
C GLU A 79 -14.36 2.57 -12.94
N TYR A 80 -13.57 1.83 -13.72
CA TYR A 80 -13.96 0.50 -14.18
C TYR A 80 -13.90 -0.55 -13.07
N LEU A 81 -14.79 -1.52 -13.13
CA LEU A 81 -14.68 -2.79 -12.45
C LEU A 81 -14.60 -3.90 -13.51
N PHE A 82 -13.60 -4.78 -13.45
CA PHE A 82 -13.38 -5.93 -14.34
C PHE A 82 -13.01 -5.63 -15.81
N LYS A 83 -12.82 -4.39 -16.21
CA LYS A 83 -12.42 -4.05 -17.59
C LYS A 83 -11.56 -2.79 -17.62
N ASN A 84 -10.42 -2.80 -16.92
CA ASN A 84 -9.49 -1.68 -17.08
C ASN A 84 -8.71 -1.85 -18.39
N PRO A 85 -8.86 -0.94 -19.38
CA PRO A 85 -8.13 -1.00 -20.65
C PRO A 85 -6.63 -0.68 -20.50
N LYS A 86 -6.20 -0.19 -19.34
CA LYS A 86 -4.80 0.17 -19.06
C LYS A 86 -4.29 -0.53 -17.79
N PRO A 87 -3.78 -1.77 -17.88
CA PRO A 87 -3.25 -2.46 -16.70
C PRO A 87 -2.05 -1.71 -16.11
N ALA A 88 -2.18 -1.25 -14.88
CA ALA A 88 -1.18 -0.42 -14.22
C ALA A 88 0.00 -1.19 -13.60
N SER A 89 -0.09 -2.51 -13.45
CA SER A 89 0.92 -3.27 -12.71
C SER A 89 1.31 -4.59 -13.37
N TYR A 90 2.61 -4.91 -13.34
CA TYR A 90 3.12 -6.21 -13.75
C TYR A 90 2.92 -7.31 -12.70
N PHE A 91 2.89 -6.96 -11.41
CA PHE A 91 2.78 -7.92 -10.31
C PHE A 91 1.33 -8.30 -9.99
N PHE A 92 0.42 -7.34 -10.14
CA PHE A 92 -1.00 -7.59 -9.97
C PHE A 92 -1.71 -7.11 -11.24
N PRO A 93 -2.23 -8.01 -12.06
CA PRO A 93 -2.98 -7.61 -13.25
C PRO A 93 -4.23 -6.84 -12.80
N SER A 94 -4.20 -5.53 -12.92
CA SER A 94 -5.29 -4.63 -12.54
C SER A 94 -6.46 -4.63 -13.52
N ASN A 95 -6.70 -5.78 -14.17
CA ASN A 95 -7.89 -5.93 -15.04
C ASN A 95 -9.20 -5.96 -14.24
N TYR A 96 -9.13 -6.10 -12.92
CA TYR A 96 -10.29 -6.33 -12.06
C TYR A 96 -10.70 -5.12 -11.22
N THR A 97 -9.74 -4.35 -10.75
CA THR A 97 -9.97 -3.16 -9.91
C THR A 97 -9.00 -2.07 -10.30
N ASP A 98 -9.35 -0.83 -9.99
CA ASP A 98 -8.50 0.31 -10.24
C ASP A 98 -7.22 0.23 -9.40
N PHE A 99 -7.37 -0.01 -8.12
CA PHE A 99 -6.26 -0.18 -7.19
C PHE A 99 -6.19 -1.58 -6.60
N MET A 100 -4.99 -2.13 -6.58
CA MET A 100 -4.69 -3.38 -5.90
C MET A 100 -3.32 -3.30 -5.21
N SER A 101 -3.32 -3.62 -3.93
CA SER A 101 -2.13 -3.65 -3.08
C SER A 101 -2.09 -4.91 -2.24
N GLY A 102 -0.90 -5.43 -1.99
CA GLY A 102 -0.76 -6.58 -1.13
C GLY A 102 0.68 -6.81 -0.68
N HIS A 103 0.81 -7.48 0.45
CA HIS A 103 2.11 -7.88 0.98
C HIS A 103 2.04 -9.23 1.70
N VAL A 104 3.21 -9.85 1.80
CA VAL A 104 3.51 -10.92 2.75
C VAL A 104 4.78 -10.52 3.51
N ALA A 105 4.73 -10.60 4.83
CA ALA A 105 5.84 -10.23 5.69
C ALA A 105 6.12 -11.27 6.75
N ILE A 106 7.41 -11.52 6.98
CA ILE A 106 7.93 -12.30 8.10
C ILE A 106 8.66 -11.33 9.04
N LEU A 107 8.34 -11.41 10.30
CA LEU A 107 8.78 -10.49 11.34
C LEU A 107 9.51 -11.26 12.45
N ASN A 108 10.50 -10.62 13.04
CA ASN A 108 11.17 -11.09 14.26
C ASN A 108 11.70 -12.54 14.17
N THR A 109 12.38 -12.88 13.08
CA THR A 109 12.92 -14.22 12.84
C THR A 109 14.45 -14.20 12.84
N GLY A 110 15.05 -14.61 13.94
CA GLY A 110 16.50 -14.61 14.13
C GLY A 110 17.12 -13.21 13.98
N ARG A 111 18.05 -13.06 13.03
CA ARG A 111 18.66 -11.74 12.73
C ARG A 111 17.78 -10.85 11.86
N PHE A 112 16.76 -11.41 11.23
CA PHE A 112 15.84 -10.66 10.41
C PHE A 112 14.74 -10.03 11.28
N LYS A 113 14.80 -8.72 11.47
CA LYS A 113 13.73 -7.99 12.15
C LYS A 113 12.46 -7.97 11.30
N LYS A 114 12.62 -7.78 9.98
CA LYS A 114 11.51 -7.73 9.02
C LYS A 114 11.99 -8.20 7.66
N ILE A 115 11.14 -8.96 6.97
CA ILE A 115 11.25 -9.27 5.54
C ILE A 115 9.87 -9.00 4.96
N VAL A 116 9.78 -8.20 3.92
CA VAL A 116 8.51 -7.85 3.26
C VAL A 116 8.63 -8.08 1.77
N LEU A 117 7.66 -8.80 1.22
CA LEU A 117 7.46 -8.98 -0.22
C LEU A 117 6.12 -8.36 -0.61
N GLY A 118 6.09 -7.62 -1.71
CA GLY A 118 4.93 -6.86 -2.18
C GLY A 118 5.03 -5.39 -1.81
N ASP A 119 3.98 -4.83 -1.22
CA ASP A 119 3.88 -3.40 -0.95
C ASP A 119 4.33 -3.05 0.47
N TYR A 120 5.18 -2.04 0.57
CA TYR A 120 5.77 -1.60 1.84
C TYR A 120 6.03 -0.10 1.87
N THR A 121 6.27 0.43 3.05
CA THR A 121 6.75 1.81 3.28
C THR A 121 8.08 1.79 4.03
N MET A 122 8.88 2.82 3.79
CA MET A 122 10.14 3.05 4.49
C MET A 122 10.14 4.46 5.06
N GLN A 123 10.48 4.59 6.34
CA GLN A 123 10.45 5.85 7.06
C GLN A 123 11.70 5.97 7.91
N PHE A 124 12.68 6.71 7.39
CA PHE A 124 13.98 6.93 8.00
C PHE A 124 14.39 8.41 7.97
N GLY A 125 15.19 8.82 8.94
CA GLY A 125 15.86 10.11 8.97
C GLY A 125 14.92 11.30 9.09
N GLN A 126 13.83 11.18 9.85
CA GLN A 126 12.87 12.27 10.08
C GLN A 126 12.26 12.84 8.79
N ALA A 127 12.09 12.01 7.77
CA ALA A 127 11.67 12.35 6.41
C ALA A 127 12.71 13.16 5.58
N LEU A 128 13.93 13.27 6.04
CA LEU A 128 15.00 13.97 5.30
C LEU A 128 15.76 13.04 4.37
N THR A 129 15.88 11.74 4.73
CA THR A 129 16.64 10.78 3.93
C THR A 129 15.76 9.92 3.05
N LEU A 130 14.83 9.18 3.63
CA LEU A 130 13.91 8.31 2.89
C LEU A 130 12.56 8.25 3.61
N TRP A 131 11.53 8.72 2.92
CA TRP A 131 10.18 8.68 3.44
C TRP A 131 9.20 8.30 2.35
N SER A 132 8.55 7.17 2.50
CA SER A 132 7.35 6.80 1.75
C SER A 132 6.19 6.66 2.74
N GLY A 133 5.02 7.09 2.32
CA GLY A 133 3.84 7.12 3.18
C GLY A 133 3.37 8.54 3.51
N PHE A 134 2.26 8.63 4.22
CA PHE A 134 1.69 9.92 4.62
C PHE A 134 2.62 10.63 5.62
N ALA A 135 2.92 11.88 5.33
CA ALA A 135 3.47 12.82 6.28
C ALA A 135 2.37 13.84 6.59
N PHE A 136 1.75 13.74 7.76
CA PHE A 136 0.87 14.79 8.22
C PHE A 136 1.66 16.09 8.36
N GLY A 137 1.08 17.17 7.81
CA GLY A 137 1.72 18.47 7.77
C GLY A 137 1.90 19.11 9.16
N LYS A 138 1.88 20.43 9.20
CA LYS A 138 2.06 21.21 10.42
C LYS A 138 0.96 20.91 11.44
N SER A 139 1.35 20.55 12.65
CA SER A 139 0.48 20.48 13.82
C SER A 139 0.72 21.71 14.70
N PRO A 140 -0.30 22.22 15.41
CA PRO A 140 -0.12 23.24 16.44
C PRO A 140 0.67 22.72 17.66
N ASP A 141 0.82 21.40 17.75
CA ASP A 141 1.58 20.76 18.83
C ASP A 141 3.09 20.79 18.51
N VAL A 142 3.86 21.38 19.42
CA VAL A 142 5.33 21.50 19.31
C VAL A 142 6.00 20.12 19.23
N THR A 143 5.43 19.08 19.84
CA THR A 143 5.92 17.70 19.76
C THR A 143 5.73 17.07 18.39
N GLY A 144 4.80 17.58 17.59
CA GLY A 144 4.52 17.11 16.21
C GLY A 144 5.62 17.42 15.20
N VAL A 145 6.65 18.20 15.59
CA VAL A 145 7.82 18.48 14.74
C VAL A 145 8.66 17.23 14.53
N VAL A 146 8.75 16.38 15.54
CA VAL A 146 9.53 15.12 15.47
C VAL A 146 8.70 14.05 14.79
N LYS A 147 9.13 13.61 13.60
CA LYS A 147 8.51 12.49 12.88
C LYS A 147 9.02 11.16 13.45
N ARG A 148 8.10 10.23 13.63
CA ARG A 148 8.43 8.92 14.16
C ARG A 148 9.07 8.05 13.07
N ASP A 149 10.35 7.75 13.21
CA ASP A 149 11.04 6.78 12.36
C ASP A 149 10.56 5.36 12.66
N VAL A 150 9.75 4.80 11.78
CA VAL A 150 9.16 3.47 11.97
C VAL A 150 9.94 2.40 11.19
N GLY A 151 10.88 2.85 10.38
CA GLY A 151 11.68 1.98 9.51
C GLY A 151 10.83 1.33 8.41
N LEU A 152 11.18 0.09 8.08
CA LEU A 152 10.44 -0.73 7.14
C LEU A 152 9.09 -1.17 7.74
N ARG A 153 8.00 -0.98 6.98
CA ARG A 153 6.64 -1.43 7.35
C ARG A 153 5.92 -2.05 6.17
N PRO A 154 5.22 -3.19 6.35
CA PRO A 154 4.26 -3.68 5.36
C PRO A 154 3.15 -2.65 5.11
N TYR A 155 2.72 -2.51 3.86
CA TYR A 155 1.68 -1.57 3.46
C TYR A 155 0.28 -2.20 3.50
N THR A 156 -0.69 -1.50 4.06
CA THR A 156 -2.07 -1.99 4.24
C THR A 156 -3.13 -0.94 3.93
N SER A 157 -2.73 0.22 3.40
CA SER A 157 -3.63 1.31 3.06
C SER A 157 -4.15 1.18 1.63
N SER A 158 -5.24 1.87 1.32
CA SER A 158 -5.77 2.05 -0.01
C SER A 158 -5.26 3.33 -0.71
N ASN A 159 -4.27 4.02 -0.15
CA ASN A 159 -3.67 5.16 -0.85
C ASN A 159 -2.76 4.67 -1.96
N GLU A 160 -2.98 5.12 -3.17
CA GLU A 160 -2.32 4.62 -4.38
C GLU A 160 -0.91 5.15 -4.59
N PHE A 161 -0.53 6.22 -3.91
CA PHE A 161 0.75 6.87 -4.11
C PHE A 161 1.80 6.52 -3.06
N ALA A 162 1.42 6.40 -1.81
CA ALA A 162 2.32 6.47 -0.65
C ALA A 162 3.01 5.14 -0.27
N PHE A 163 3.42 4.30 -1.23
CA PHE A 163 4.09 3.03 -0.97
C PHE A 163 5.17 2.70 -2.00
N LEU A 164 6.02 1.75 -1.67
CA LEU A 164 7.00 1.10 -2.53
C LEU A 164 6.55 -0.34 -2.83
N ARG A 165 6.86 -0.88 -4.01
CA ARG A 165 6.45 -2.23 -4.44
C ARG A 165 7.65 -3.05 -4.83
N GLY A 166 7.83 -4.20 -4.21
CA GLY A 166 8.95 -5.10 -4.51
C GLY A 166 9.34 -5.96 -3.31
N ALA A 167 10.57 -5.85 -2.84
CA ALA A 167 11.08 -6.60 -1.71
C ALA A 167 11.94 -5.72 -0.81
N ALA A 168 11.82 -5.90 0.50
CA ALA A 168 12.67 -5.22 1.47
C ALA A 168 12.90 -6.09 2.70
N ALA A 169 14.03 -5.88 3.35
CA ALA A 169 14.33 -6.54 4.61
C ALA A 169 15.03 -5.58 5.57
N THR A 170 14.93 -5.85 6.86
CA THR A 170 15.76 -5.23 7.90
C THR A 170 16.47 -6.32 8.68
N VAL A 171 17.79 -6.31 8.67
CA VAL A 171 18.65 -7.33 9.26
C VAL A 171 19.58 -6.69 10.29
N THR A 172 19.66 -7.27 11.47
CA THR A 172 20.65 -6.87 12.48
C THR A 172 22.00 -7.50 12.11
N VAL A 173 22.95 -6.67 11.69
CA VAL A 173 24.29 -7.11 11.28
C VAL A 173 25.28 -7.08 12.44
N ALA A 174 25.12 -6.15 13.37
CA ALA A 174 25.90 -6.04 14.59
C ALA A 174 25.07 -5.45 15.72
N LYS A 175 25.62 -5.41 16.95
CA LYS A 175 24.97 -4.74 18.08
C LYS A 175 24.68 -3.28 17.72
N ASN A 176 23.40 -2.90 17.80
CA ASN A 176 22.89 -1.56 17.46
C ASN A 176 23.06 -1.13 15.99
N ILE A 177 23.35 -2.07 15.07
CA ILE A 177 23.47 -1.77 13.64
C ILE A 177 22.49 -2.65 12.87
N ASP A 178 21.52 -2.00 12.23
CA ASP A 178 20.58 -2.62 11.32
C ASP A 178 20.89 -2.22 9.88
N PHE A 179 20.84 -3.17 8.98
CA PHE A 179 20.96 -2.95 7.55
C PHE A 179 19.59 -3.21 6.89
N SER A 180 19.13 -2.26 6.08
CA SER A 180 17.80 -2.34 5.45
C SER A 180 17.90 -2.26 3.93
N PRO A 181 18.27 -3.38 3.23
CA PRO A 181 18.24 -3.43 1.79
C PRO A 181 16.80 -3.44 1.27
N PHE A 182 16.57 -2.79 0.14
CA PHE A 182 15.28 -2.80 -0.54
C PHE A 182 15.42 -2.69 -2.04
N PHE A 183 14.42 -3.21 -2.74
CA PHE A 183 14.23 -3.06 -4.17
C PHE A 183 12.78 -2.66 -4.43
N SER A 184 12.57 -1.62 -5.22
CA SER A 184 11.23 -1.16 -5.59
C SER A 184 11.14 -0.89 -7.08
N HIS A 185 10.12 -1.46 -7.70
CA HIS A 185 9.76 -1.18 -9.08
C HIS A 185 8.24 -1.08 -9.19
N ARG A 186 7.74 0.08 -9.57
CA ARG A 186 6.32 0.29 -9.86
C ARG A 186 6.14 1.36 -10.94
N LYS A 187 5.02 1.30 -11.65
CA LYS A 187 4.57 2.37 -12.54
C LYS A 187 3.87 3.44 -11.71
N LEU A 188 4.05 4.68 -12.11
CA LEU A 188 3.34 5.84 -11.59
C LEU A 188 2.53 6.45 -12.71
N ASP A 189 1.36 6.95 -12.37
CA ASP A 189 0.53 7.69 -13.30
C ASP A 189 1.04 9.10 -13.46
N ALA A 190 1.18 9.52 -14.71
CA ALA A 190 1.75 10.82 -15.03
C ALA A 190 0.99 11.46 -16.19
N SER A 191 0.85 12.77 -16.12
CA SER A 191 0.43 13.58 -17.26
C SER A 191 1.57 13.76 -18.21
N LEU A 192 1.35 13.49 -19.49
CA LEU A 192 2.33 13.62 -20.53
C LEU A 192 2.06 14.92 -21.30
N SER A 193 3.11 15.63 -21.66
CA SER A 193 3.05 16.76 -22.60
C SER A 193 4.05 16.53 -23.73
N THR A 194 3.72 16.99 -24.92
CA THR A 194 4.65 16.98 -26.06
C THR A 194 5.25 18.37 -26.20
N ASN A 195 6.57 18.45 -26.17
CA ASN A 195 7.27 19.71 -26.39
C ASN A 195 7.25 20.09 -27.88
N ALA A 196 7.73 21.30 -28.21
CA ALA A 196 7.76 21.81 -29.58
C ALA A 196 8.62 20.96 -30.54
N ASN A 197 9.50 20.11 -30.02
CA ASN A 197 10.35 19.20 -30.79
C ASN A 197 9.71 17.81 -31.03
N GLY A 198 8.47 17.60 -30.58
CA GLY A 198 7.77 16.32 -30.71
C GLY A 198 8.14 15.27 -29.67
N GLU A 199 8.94 15.61 -28.64
CA GLU A 199 9.34 14.69 -27.58
C GLU A 199 8.26 14.67 -26.49
N THR A 200 7.90 13.46 -26.04
CA THR A 200 6.96 13.28 -24.94
C THR A 200 7.69 13.41 -23.60
N THR A 201 7.26 14.36 -22.80
CA THR A 201 7.81 14.62 -21.46
C THR A 201 6.75 14.44 -20.38
N VAL A 202 7.17 14.04 -19.19
CA VAL A 202 6.31 13.98 -18.01
C VAL A 202 6.12 15.40 -17.47
N SER A 203 4.90 15.91 -17.47
CA SER A 203 4.58 17.26 -16.95
C SER A 203 4.23 17.24 -15.46
N SER A 204 3.57 16.20 -14.98
CA SER A 204 3.25 16.02 -13.57
C SER A 204 3.01 14.55 -13.24
N ILE A 205 3.24 14.16 -11.99
CA ILE A 205 2.87 12.85 -11.45
C ILE A 205 1.51 12.98 -10.80
N ASN A 206 0.60 12.07 -11.12
CA ASN A 206 -0.73 12.04 -10.52
C ASN A 206 -0.69 11.26 -9.20
N GLU A 207 -0.90 11.98 -8.09
CA GLU A 207 -0.91 11.41 -6.73
C GLU A 207 -2.33 11.06 -6.25
N THR A 208 -3.36 11.41 -6.99
CA THR A 208 -4.75 11.23 -6.56
C THR A 208 -5.29 9.83 -6.81
N GLY A 209 -4.70 9.08 -7.73
CA GLY A 209 -5.14 7.74 -8.12
C GLY A 209 -6.47 7.70 -8.88
N LEU A 210 -7.04 8.84 -9.26
CA LEU A 210 -8.35 8.90 -9.92
C LEU A 210 -8.23 8.78 -11.44
N HIS A 211 -8.77 7.71 -12.01
CA HIS A 211 -8.76 7.39 -13.45
C HIS A 211 -10.17 7.42 -14.05
N ARG A 212 -10.88 8.52 -13.90
CA ARG A 212 -12.31 8.63 -14.25
C ARG A 212 -12.60 8.96 -15.70
N THR A 213 -11.59 9.49 -16.42
CA THR A 213 -11.75 9.96 -17.82
C THR A 213 -10.57 9.58 -18.68
#